data_67e9bb4387ced6656dc90245a264563d
#
_entry.id   67e9bb4387ced6656dc90245a264563d
#
_cell.length_a   1.000
_cell.length_b   1.000
_cell.length_c   1.000
_cell.angle_alpha   90.00
_cell.angle_beta   90.00
_cell.angle_gamma   90.00
#
_symmetry.space_group_name_H-M   'P 1'
#
loop_
_entity.id
_entity.type
_entity.pdbx_description
1 polymer ?
#
loop_
_entity_poly.entity_id
_entity_poly.type
_entity_poly.pdbx_seq_one_letter_code
_entity_poly.pdbx_strand_id
1 'polypeptide(L)'
;MWCWWCCHPFETEPLQLPYSYDDRRKRFTTLGNFCSWSCMKSYALDKYGVNKGSIICGNITLMRKRLYGKLESIKRAPNRYALKVFGGDLSIEEFRENAVVDSIIPNKVITEPMKDNTVPFISNAKKMNEIKNTNDGLVLKRSKPLQRNQN
;
A
#
# COMPACT_ATOMS: atom_id res chain seq x y z
N MET A 1 7.52 14.71 11.08
CA MET A 1 6.84 13.54 10.43
C MET A 1 7.59 12.28 10.81
N TRP A 2 6.91 11.12 10.86
CA TRP A 2 7.50 9.84 11.29
C TRP A 2 7.62 8.86 10.12
N CYS A 3 8.76 8.20 10.01
CA CYS A 3 8.96 7.14 9.00
C CYS A 3 8.27 5.84 9.43
N TRP A 4 7.50 5.24 8.52
CA TRP A 4 6.76 4.01 8.82
C TRP A 4 7.63 2.76 9.01
N TRP A 5 8.90 2.81 8.59
CA TRP A 5 9.81 1.69 8.79
C TRP A 5 10.69 1.85 10.03
N CYS A 6 11.50 2.89 10.10
CA CYS A 6 12.43 3.07 11.22
C CYS A 6 11.77 3.68 12.47
N CYS A 7 10.50 4.13 12.39
CA CYS A 7 9.75 4.71 13.50
C CYS A 7 10.48 5.87 14.20
N HIS A 8 11.18 6.70 13.42
CA HIS A 8 11.85 7.90 13.90
C HIS A 8 11.40 9.12 13.09
N PRO A 9 11.44 10.30 13.70
CA PRO A 9 11.12 11.53 13.02
C PRO A 9 12.15 11.86 11.93
N PHE A 10 11.72 12.61 10.92
CA PHE A 10 12.57 13.17 9.88
C PHE A 10 11.96 14.48 9.38
N GLU A 11 12.81 15.38 8.89
CA GLU A 11 12.41 16.73 8.47
C GLU A 11 12.37 16.90 6.95
N THR A 12 12.97 15.95 6.22
CA THR A 12 12.97 15.97 4.76
C THR A 12 11.56 15.71 4.20
N GLU A 13 11.33 16.09 2.95
CA GLU A 13 10.08 15.79 2.27
C GLU A 13 9.83 14.27 2.25
N PRO A 14 8.63 13.82 2.64
CA PRO A 14 8.35 12.39 2.77
C PRO A 14 8.28 11.71 1.40
N LEU A 15 8.97 10.59 1.29
CA LEU A 15 8.79 9.67 0.20
C LEU A 15 7.54 8.81 0.46
N GLN A 16 6.71 8.63 -0.56
CA GLN A 16 5.50 7.83 -0.49
C GLN A 16 5.65 6.52 -1.27
N LEU A 17 5.25 5.40 -0.66
CA LEU A 17 5.33 4.07 -1.27
C LEU A 17 4.40 3.96 -2.48
N PRO A 18 4.90 3.67 -3.69
CA PRO A 18 4.07 3.43 -4.87
C PRO A 18 3.48 2.02 -4.85
N TYR A 19 2.36 1.87 -4.17
CA TYR A 19 1.66 0.60 -4.00
C TYR A 19 1.23 -0.04 -5.32
N SER A 20 0.73 0.78 -6.23
CA SER A 20 0.36 0.36 -7.58
C SER A 20 0.68 1.44 -8.62
N TYR A 21 0.80 1.01 -9.86
CA TYR A 21 1.02 1.88 -11.00
C TYR A 21 -0.02 1.61 -12.07
N ASP A 22 -0.75 2.65 -12.49
CA ASP A 22 -1.67 2.61 -13.62
C ASP A 22 -0.92 3.10 -14.88
N ASP A 23 -0.61 2.17 -15.77
CA ASP A 23 0.13 2.48 -17.00
C ASP A 23 -0.67 3.34 -17.99
N ARG A 24 -1.99 3.19 -18.03
CA ARG A 24 -2.86 3.98 -18.93
C ARG A 24 -2.91 5.44 -18.51
N ARG A 25 -3.08 5.68 -17.20
CA ARG A 25 -3.15 7.04 -16.63
C ARG A 25 -1.79 7.60 -16.23
N LYS A 26 -0.73 6.79 -16.31
CA LYS A 26 0.64 7.15 -15.88
C LYS A 26 0.69 7.66 -14.44
N ARG A 27 -0.10 7.06 -13.55
CA ARG A 27 -0.27 7.47 -12.16
C ARG A 27 0.18 6.39 -11.20
N PHE A 28 0.76 6.83 -10.07
CA PHE A 28 1.03 5.96 -8.93
C PHE A 28 -0.03 6.15 -7.85
N THR A 29 -0.51 5.05 -7.30
CA THR A 29 -1.25 5.07 -6.03
C THR A 29 -0.26 4.92 -4.90
N THR A 30 -0.22 5.89 -4.01
CA THR A 30 0.82 5.99 -2.98
C THR A 30 0.25 5.92 -1.57
N LEU A 31 1.09 5.46 -0.64
CA LEU A 31 0.75 5.42 0.79
C LEU A 31 1.99 5.59 1.66
N GLY A 32 1.76 6.03 2.89
CA GLY A 32 2.77 6.11 3.93
C GLY A 32 3.78 7.23 3.78
N ASN A 33 4.65 7.34 4.78
CA ASN A 33 5.71 8.33 4.85
C ASN A 33 7.03 7.64 5.16
N PHE A 34 8.04 7.87 4.34
CA PHE A 34 9.35 7.24 4.47
C PHE A 34 10.45 8.27 4.35
N CYS A 35 11.47 8.13 5.21
CA CYS A 35 12.65 9.02 5.20
C CYS A 35 13.64 8.69 4.07
N SER A 36 13.57 7.48 3.50
CA SER A 36 14.49 7.00 2.46
C SER A 36 13.87 5.91 1.60
N TRP A 37 14.42 5.70 0.40
CA TRP A 37 14.06 4.59 -0.48
C TRP A 37 14.36 3.23 0.16
N SER A 38 15.43 3.16 0.95
CA SER A 38 15.82 1.96 1.69
C SER A 38 14.77 1.53 2.71
N CYS A 39 14.27 2.47 3.51
CA CYS A 39 13.18 2.23 4.46
C CYS A 39 11.89 1.80 3.75
N MET A 40 11.55 2.45 2.65
CA MET A 40 10.40 2.13 1.83
C MET A 40 10.47 0.71 1.26
N LYS A 41 11.63 0.30 0.73
CA LYS A 41 11.83 -1.04 0.19
C LYS A 41 11.72 -2.13 1.27
N SER A 42 12.32 -1.90 2.43
CA SER A 42 12.21 -2.82 3.57
C SER A 42 10.77 -2.99 4.04
N TYR A 43 10.03 -1.90 4.16
CA TYR A 43 8.61 -1.92 4.51
C TYR A 43 7.78 -2.69 3.48
N ALA A 44 8.00 -2.47 2.18
CA ALA A 44 7.26 -3.15 1.13
C ALA A 44 7.42 -4.67 1.19
N LEU A 45 8.64 -5.14 1.39
CA LEU A 45 8.93 -6.58 1.47
C LEU A 45 8.42 -7.21 2.77
N ASP A 46 8.50 -6.50 3.88
CA ASP A 46 8.01 -6.97 5.18
C ASP A 46 6.47 -7.04 5.21
N LYS A 47 5.82 -5.96 4.81
CA LYS A 47 4.35 -5.82 4.87
C LYS A 47 3.61 -6.71 3.87
N TYR A 48 4.11 -6.78 2.63
CA TYR A 48 3.41 -7.41 1.51
C TYR A 48 4.00 -8.74 1.06
N GLY A 49 5.08 -9.18 1.71
CA GLY A 49 5.77 -10.43 1.38
C GLY A 49 6.54 -10.38 0.06
N VAL A 50 7.11 -11.54 -0.33
CA VAL A 50 8.01 -11.61 -1.47
C VAL A 50 7.31 -11.33 -2.80
N ASN A 51 6.12 -11.90 -3.01
CA ASN A 51 5.42 -11.79 -4.29
C ASN A 51 4.95 -10.35 -4.55
N LYS A 52 4.03 -9.84 -3.74
CA LYS A 52 3.50 -8.48 -3.90
C LYS A 52 4.54 -7.41 -3.57
N GLY A 53 5.38 -7.65 -2.57
CA GLY A 53 6.47 -6.75 -2.21
C GLY A 53 7.49 -6.57 -3.33
N SER A 54 7.79 -7.61 -4.12
CA SER A 54 8.68 -7.51 -5.29
C SER A 54 8.08 -6.63 -6.39
N ILE A 55 6.77 -6.74 -6.64
CA ILE A 55 6.06 -5.87 -7.60
C ILE A 55 6.15 -4.41 -7.13
N ILE A 56 5.91 -4.15 -5.85
CA ILE A 56 6.02 -2.81 -5.27
C ILE A 56 7.47 -2.30 -5.36
N CYS A 57 8.48 -3.15 -5.16
CA CYS A 57 9.88 -2.77 -5.35
C CYS A 57 10.17 -2.35 -6.80
N GLY A 58 9.56 -3.01 -7.78
CA GLY A 58 9.59 -2.58 -9.18
C GLY A 58 8.98 -1.18 -9.38
N ASN A 59 7.84 -0.92 -8.75
CA ASN A 59 7.20 0.40 -8.76
C ASN A 59 8.06 1.47 -8.08
N ILE A 60 8.76 1.14 -6.99
CA ILE A 60 9.70 2.04 -6.31
C ILE A 60 10.83 2.45 -7.25
N THR A 61 11.43 1.48 -7.95
CA THR A 61 12.49 1.74 -8.93
C THR A 61 11.98 2.60 -10.08
N LEU A 62 10.79 2.32 -10.59
CA LEU A 62 10.15 3.10 -11.65
C LEU A 62 9.86 4.53 -11.20
N MET A 63 9.33 4.72 -10.00
CA MET A 63 9.07 6.04 -9.43
C MET A 63 10.36 6.83 -9.25
N ARG A 64 11.42 6.22 -8.69
CA ARG A 64 12.72 6.86 -8.54
C ARG A 64 13.33 7.27 -9.88
N LYS A 65 13.23 6.41 -10.90
CA LYS A 65 13.66 6.74 -12.26
C LYS A 65 12.93 7.96 -12.82
N ARG A 66 11.62 8.03 -12.61
CA ARG A 66 10.82 9.16 -13.11
C ARG A 66 11.09 10.45 -12.37
N LEU A 67 11.23 10.38 -11.04
CA LEU A 67 11.49 11.56 -10.21
C LEU A 67 12.92 12.10 -10.38
N TYR A 68 13.92 11.20 -10.41
CA TYR A 68 15.34 11.57 -10.31
C TYR A 68 16.19 11.06 -11.48
N GLY A 69 15.65 10.31 -12.41
CA GLY A 69 16.39 9.73 -13.54
C GLY A 69 17.35 8.60 -13.15
N LYS A 70 17.32 8.11 -11.90
CA LYS A 70 18.24 7.10 -11.37
C LYS A 70 17.65 5.70 -11.45
N LEU A 71 18.46 4.74 -11.94
CA LEU A 71 18.12 3.31 -12.05
C LEU A 71 18.94 2.42 -11.12
N GLU A 72 19.74 3.01 -10.26
CA GLU A 72 20.62 2.27 -9.35
C GLU A 72 19.81 1.38 -8.41
N SER A 73 20.40 0.24 -8.05
CA SER A 73 19.79 -0.68 -7.08
C SER A 73 19.64 -0.02 -5.71
N ILE A 74 18.44 -0.09 -5.16
CA ILE A 74 18.15 0.42 -3.82
C ILE A 74 18.47 -0.70 -2.83
N LYS A 75 19.42 -0.45 -1.93
CA LYS A 75 19.71 -1.34 -0.80
C LYS A 75 18.55 -1.29 0.21
N ARG A 76 18.26 -2.42 0.82
CA ARG A 76 17.28 -2.50 1.91
C ARG A 76 17.83 -1.81 3.16
N ALA A 77 16.98 -1.12 3.91
CA ALA A 77 17.31 -0.71 5.26
C ALA A 77 17.43 -1.96 6.17
N PRO A 78 18.21 -1.89 7.26
CA PRO A 78 18.25 -2.95 8.24
C PRO A 78 16.87 -3.27 8.82
N ASN A 79 16.76 -4.41 9.51
CA ASN A 79 15.54 -4.74 10.22
C ASN A 79 15.28 -3.69 11.30
N ARG A 80 14.02 -3.24 11.44
CA ARG A 80 13.63 -2.25 12.46
C ARG A 80 13.98 -2.67 13.89
N TYR A 81 13.95 -3.98 14.16
CA TYR A 81 14.30 -4.52 15.48
C TYR A 81 15.78 -4.41 15.84
N ALA A 82 16.66 -4.04 14.89
CA ALA A 82 18.04 -3.71 15.17
C ALA A 82 18.20 -2.33 15.86
N LEU A 83 17.18 -1.48 15.82
CA LEU A 83 17.16 -0.18 16.48
C LEU A 83 17.06 -0.29 17.99
N LYS A 84 17.79 0.57 18.73
CA LYS A 84 17.74 0.67 20.21
C LYS A 84 16.33 0.84 20.75
N VAL A 85 15.45 1.57 20.03
CA VAL A 85 14.05 1.77 20.40
C VAL A 85 13.27 0.46 20.50
N PHE A 86 13.66 -0.56 19.74
CA PHE A 86 13.05 -1.89 19.74
C PHE A 86 13.90 -2.94 20.48
N GLY A 87 14.93 -2.52 21.23
CA GLY A 87 15.80 -3.42 21.99
C GLY A 87 17.02 -3.93 21.23
N GLY A 88 17.32 -3.38 20.05
CA GLY A 88 18.54 -3.68 19.30
C GLY A 88 19.73 -2.79 19.71
N ASP A 89 20.81 -2.89 18.95
CA ASP A 89 22.08 -2.23 19.26
C ASP A 89 22.34 -0.96 18.44
N LEU A 90 21.62 -0.75 17.32
CA LEU A 90 21.87 0.36 16.40
C LEU A 90 21.18 1.66 16.86
N SER A 91 21.93 2.77 16.81
CA SER A 91 21.33 4.10 16.87
C SER A 91 20.62 4.43 15.56
N ILE A 92 19.81 5.50 15.54
CA ILE A 92 19.12 5.90 14.31
C ILE A 92 20.09 6.42 13.24
N GLU A 93 21.17 7.04 13.66
CA GLU A 93 22.23 7.53 12.77
C GLU A 93 22.94 6.36 12.09
N GLU A 94 23.35 5.35 12.84
CA GLU A 94 23.95 4.11 12.32
C GLU A 94 22.99 3.37 11.40
N PHE A 95 21.70 3.32 11.76
CA PHE A 95 20.67 2.67 10.95
C PHE A 95 20.48 3.36 9.60
N ARG A 96 20.59 4.68 9.55
CA ARG A 96 20.40 5.50 8.34
C ARG A 96 21.69 5.72 7.54
N GLU A 97 22.85 5.33 8.04
CA GLU A 97 24.16 5.59 7.42
C GLU A 97 24.22 5.22 5.93
N ASN A 98 23.68 4.05 5.58
CA ASN A 98 23.64 3.54 4.20
C ASN A 98 22.28 3.76 3.51
N ALA A 99 21.45 4.63 4.03
CA ALA A 99 20.14 4.90 3.46
C ALA A 99 20.24 5.63 2.12
N VAL A 100 19.53 5.15 1.12
CA VAL A 100 19.47 5.78 -0.20
C VAL A 100 18.48 6.94 -0.16
N VAL A 101 18.99 8.16 -0.29
CA VAL A 101 18.22 9.40 -0.34
C VAL A 101 18.68 10.21 -1.56
N ASP A 102 17.74 10.85 -2.24
CA ASP A 102 18.04 11.74 -3.36
C ASP A 102 17.78 13.19 -2.95
N SER A 103 18.77 14.07 -3.16
CA SER A 103 18.74 15.48 -2.74
C SER A 103 18.46 16.46 -3.88
N ILE A 104 18.18 15.97 -5.09
CA ILE A 104 17.90 16.80 -6.27
C ILE A 104 16.40 17.11 -6.31
N ILE A 105 16.03 18.29 -6.83
CA ILE A 105 14.62 18.65 -7.05
C ILE A 105 13.96 17.60 -7.96
N PRO A 106 12.90 16.93 -7.49
CA PRO A 106 12.28 15.85 -8.23
C PRO A 106 11.51 16.36 -9.45
N ASN A 107 11.49 15.57 -10.51
CA ASN A 107 10.57 15.78 -11.62
C ASN A 107 9.11 15.57 -11.17
N LYS A 108 8.18 16.25 -11.82
CA LYS A 108 6.76 16.09 -11.50
C LYS A 108 6.25 14.69 -11.86
N VAL A 109 5.74 13.97 -10.91
CA VAL A 109 5.08 12.66 -11.07
C VAL A 109 3.66 12.77 -10.56
N ILE A 110 2.72 12.15 -11.25
CA ILE A 110 1.32 12.14 -10.84
C ILE A 110 1.13 11.02 -9.81
N THR A 111 0.78 11.39 -8.59
CA THR A 111 0.48 10.48 -7.49
C THR A 111 -0.94 10.70 -6.99
N GLU A 112 -1.59 9.62 -6.59
CA GLU A 112 -2.89 9.65 -5.91
C GLU A 112 -2.77 8.88 -4.59
N PRO A 113 -3.33 9.40 -3.49
CA PRO A 113 -3.35 8.66 -2.24
C PRO A 113 -4.19 7.39 -2.38
N MET A 114 -3.77 6.33 -1.75
CA MET A 114 -4.55 5.09 -1.67
C MET A 114 -5.83 5.40 -0.90
N LYS A 115 -6.97 5.18 -1.56
CA LYS A 115 -8.27 5.29 -0.90
C LYS A 115 -8.52 3.99 -0.14
N ASP A 116 -8.80 4.11 1.15
CA ASP A 116 -9.29 2.99 1.92
C ASP A 116 -10.67 2.60 1.37
N ASN A 117 -10.74 1.46 0.71
CA ASN A 117 -11.99 0.85 0.26
C ASN A 117 -12.76 0.20 1.42
N THR A 118 -12.60 0.70 2.63
CA THR A 118 -13.48 0.37 3.73
C THR A 118 -14.84 1.00 3.45
N VAL A 119 -15.65 0.29 2.65
CA VAL A 119 -17.05 0.65 2.52
C VAL A 119 -17.65 0.54 3.93
N PRO A 120 -18.17 1.63 4.52
CA PRO A 120 -18.76 1.54 5.83
C PRO A 120 -19.85 0.46 5.81
N PHE A 121 -19.78 -0.48 6.72
CA PHE A 121 -20.75 -1.58 6.86
C PHE A 121 -22.22 -1.07 6.83
N ILE A 122 -22.44 0.15 7.33
CA ILE A 122 -23.74 0.84 7.35
C ILE A 122 -24.29 1.13 5.95
N SER A 123 -23.46 1.43 4.94
CA SER A 123 -23.94 1.69 3.58
C SER A 123 -24.41 0.42 2.88
N ASN A 124 -23.81 -0.72 3.21
CA ASN A 124 -24.25 -2.03 2.69
C ASN A 124 -25.57 -2.46 3.35
N ALA A 125 -25.76 -2.17 4.64
CA ALA A 125 -27.01 -2.44 5.34
C ALA A 125 -28.17 -1.59 4.78
N LYS A 126 -27.93 -0.31 4.44
CA LYS A 126 -28.94 0.53 3.78
C LYS A 126 -29.32 0.00 2.41
N LYS A 127 -28.35 -0.37 1.58
CA LYS A 127 -28.62 -0.97 0.27
C LYS A 127 -29.40 -2.29 0.37
N MET A 128 -29.07 -3.14 1.33
CA MET A 128 -29.81 -4.39 1.57
C MET A 128 -31.26 -4.12 2.04
N ASN A 129 -31.48 -3.09 2.83
CA ASN A 129 -32.83 -2.72 3.27
C ASN A 129 -33.66 -2.09 2.12
N GLU A 130 -33.05 -1.32 1.23
CA GLU A 130 -33.68 -0.80 0.01
C GLU A 130 -34.06 -1.92 -0.94
N ILE A 131 -33.22 -2.96 -1.10
CA ILE A 131 -33.53 -4.15 -1.92
C ILE A 131 -34.67 -4.98 -1.30
N LYS A 132 -34.80 -5.04 0.02
CA LYS A 132 -35.91 -5.73 0.70
C LYS A 132 -37.24 -4.99 0.59
N ASN A 133 -37.20 -3.67 0.44
CA ASN A 133 -38.40 -2.83 0.33
C ASN A 133 -38.90 -2.68 -1.12
N THR A 134 -38.10 -3.01 -2.13
CA THR A 134 -38.57 -3.18 -3.49
C THR A 134 -39.15 -4.59 -3.60
N ASN A 135 -40.48 -4.69 -3.67
CA ASN A 135 -41.22 -5.95 -3.85
C ASN A 135 -40.91 -6.70 -5.14
N ASP A 136 -39.91 -6.26 -5.89
CA ASP A 136 -39.36 -6.93 -7.09
C ASP A 136 -38.21 -7.90 -6.78
N GLY A 137 -38.11 -8.38 -5.54
CA GLY A 137 -37.20 -9.47 -5.20
C GLY A 137 -37.48 -10.69 -6.06
N LEU A 138 -36.42 -11.26 -6.63
CA LEU A 138 -36.48 -12.54 -7.35
C LEU A 138 -37.20 -13.59 -6.52
N VAL A 139 -38.51 -13.73 -6.79
CA VAL A 139 -39.33 -14.80 -6.21
C VAL A 139 -39.11 -16.04 -7.10
N LEU A 140 -38.36 -16.99 -6.60
CA LEU A 140 -38.25 -18.32 -7.22
C LEU A 140 -39.61 -18.99 -7.16
N LYS A 141 -40.41 -18.83 -8.22
CA LYS A 141 -41.63 -19.58 -8.40
C LYS A 141 -41.29 -20.95 -8.96
N ARG A 142 -41.56 -21.99 -8.20
CA ARG A 142 -41.50 -23.36 -8.70
C ARG A 142 -42.58 -23.57 -9.76
N SER A 143 -42.21 -23.98 -10.96
CA SER A 143 -43.11 -24.22 -12.06
C SER A 143 -43.94 -25.51 -11.93
N LYS A 144 -43.56 -26.42 -11.02
CA LYS A 144 -44.29 -27.67 -10.75
C LYS A 144 -44.33 -27.99 -9.25
N PRO A 145 -45.48 -28.39 -8.68
CA PRO A 145 -45.55 -28.87 -7.30
C PRO A 145 -44.83 -30.22 -7.15
N LEU A 146 -44.20 -30.42 -5.98
CA LEU A 146 -43.65 -31.73 -5.63
C LEU A 146 -44.76 -32.75 -5.55
N GLN A 147 -44.75 -33.76 -6.43
CA GLN A 147 -45.59 -34.94 -6.24
C GLN A 147 -45.05 -35.72 -5.02
N ARG A 148 -45.85 -35.79 -3.97
CA ARG A 148 -45.60 -36.73 -2.88
C ARG A 148 -45.95 -38.13 -3.40
N ASN A 149 -44.96 -39.02 -3.48
CA ASN A 149 -45.21 -40.43 -3.60
C ASN A 149 -45.91 -40.89 -2.30
N GLN A 150 -47.19 -41.22 -2.39
CA GLN A 150 -47.89 -41.95 -1.36
C GLN A 150 -47.53 -43.43 -1.55
N ASN A 151 -46.77 -43.98 -0.63
CA ASN A 151 -46.69 -45.41 -0.37
C ASN A 151 -47.62 -45.71 0.77
#